data_06a9fc1bfda6245a0641e51800b92956
#
_entry.id   06a9fc1bfda6245a0641e51800b92956
#
_cell.length_a   1.000
_cell.length_b   1.000
_cell.length_c   1.000
_cell.angle_alpha   90.00
_cell.angle_beta   90.00
_cell.angle_gamma   90.00
#
_symmetry.space_group_name_H-M   'P 1'
#
loop_
_entity.id
_entity.type
_entity.pdbx_description
1 polymer ?
#
loop_
_entity_poly.entity_id
_entity_poly.type
_entity_poly.pdbx_seq_one_letter_code
_entity_poly.pdbx_strand_id
1 'polypeptide(L)'
;MRHVVLDTNALIQALPSRSHYHKIWTDFLAGRYCLCVSNEILSEYEEILAVHASPEVAQNVVNAIARHPQTVYRESYFRFHLLSHIDKDDDKFVDCAITANADYIVTEDSHFDHLKQIPFPQLNVLTLDEFLEERLDEEK
;
A
#
# COMPACT_ATOMS: atom_id res chain seq x y z
N MET A 1 7.99 10.14 10.15
CA MET A 1 8.14 9.22 9.00
C MET A 1 6.79 8.99 8.35
N ARG A 2 6.74 8.97 7.03
CA ARG A 2 5.49 8.76 6.30
C ARG A 2 4.96 7.36 6.49
N HIS A 3 3.65 7.24 6.64
CA HIS A 3 2.93 5.98 6.71
C HIS A 3 2.16 5.81 5.39
N VAL A 4 2.39 4.69 4.71
CA VAL A 4 1.95 4.50 3.34
C VAL A 4 1.25 3.14 3.20
N VAL A 5 0.14 3.13 2.47
CA VAL A 5 -0.51 1.89 2.04
C VAL A 5 -0.26 1.76 0.53
N LEU A 6 0.27 0.60 0.11
CA LEU A 6 0.42 0.28 -1.32
C LEU A 6 -0.68 -0.68 -1.72
N ASP A 7 -1.43 -0.36 -2.77
CA ASP A 7 -2.33 -1.38 -3.31
C ASP A 7 -1.51 -2.48 -3.97
N THR A 8 -2.14 -3.61 -4.27
CA THR A 8 -1.41 -4.79 -4.76
C THR A 8 -0.70 -4.51 -6.07
N ASN A 9 -1.34 -3.81 -7.00
CA ASN A 9 -0.71 -3.49 -8.28
C ASN A 9 0.48 -2.54 -8.12
N ALA A 10 0.40 -1.59 -7.21
CA ALA A 10 1.52 -0.70 -6.94
C ALA A 10 2.73 -1.47 -6.42
N LEU A 11 2.51 -2.41 -5.50
CA LEU A 11 3.57 -3.28 -5.00
C LEU A 11 4.17 -4.11 -6.13
N ILE A 12 3.34 -4.75 -6.95
CA ILE A 12 3.82 -5.59 -8.06
C ILE A 12 4.70 -4.80 -9.01
N GLN A 13 4.33 -3.57 -9.33
CA GLN A 13 5.11 -2.73 -10.24
C GLN A 13 6.43 -2.25 -9.63
N ALA A 14 6.53 -2.21 -8.31
CA ALA A 14 7.74 -1.78 -7.62
C ALA A 14 8.77 -2.89 -7.43
N LEU A 15 8.36 -4.16 -7.51
CA LEU A 15 9.24 -5.28 -7.16
C LEU A 15 10.34 -5.59 -8.19
N PRO A 16 10.09 -5.57 -9.52
CA PRO A 16 11.15 -5.90 -10.47
C PRO A 16 12.30 -4.90 -10.41
N SER A 17 13.54 -5.41 -10.41
CA SER A 17 14.74 -4.56 -10.31
C SER A 17 14.89 -3.58 -11.47
N ARG A 18 14.28 -3.88 -12.61
CA ARG A 18 14.33 -3.02 -13.81
C ARG A 18 13.15 -2.06 -13.91
N SER A 19 12.22 -2.13 -12.95
CA SER A 19 11.05 -1.26 -12.97
C SER A 19 11.47 0.19 -12.69
N HIS A 20 10.82 1.11 -13.39
CA HIS A 20 10.93 2.54 -13.09
C HIS A 20 10.54 2.84 -11.64
N TYR A 21 9.69 2.01 -11.05
CA TYR A 21 9.18 2.20 -9.69
C TYR A 21 9.93 1.39 -8.63
N HIS A 22 11.02 0.73 -9.00
CA HIS A 22 11.74 -0.15 -8.06
C HIS A 22 12.25 0.62 -6.82
N LYS A 23 12.50 1.91 -6.95
CA LYS A 23 12.89 2.76 -5.83
C LYS A 23 11.86 2.73 -4.70
N ILE A 24 10.58 2.56 -5.00
CA ILE A 24 9.54 2.47 -3.97
C ILE A 24 9.79 1.26 -3.06
N TRP A 25 10.15 0.12 -3.64
CA TRP A 25 10.47 -1.08 -2.88
C TRP A 25 11.79 -0.93 -2.10
N THR A 26 12.85 -0.44 -2.77
CA THR A 26 14.15 -0.26 -2.12
C THR A 26 14.10 0.80 -1.02
N ASP A 27 13.29 1.84 -1.16
CA ASP A 27 13.09 2.83 -0.10
C ASP A 27 12.42 2.21 1.13
N PHE A 28 11.47 1.31 0.92
CA PHE A 28 10.89 0.56 2.04
C PHE A 28 11.95 -0.30 2.73
N LEU A 29 12.72 -1.07 1.96
CA LEU A 29 13.77 -1.91 2.53
C LEU A 29 14.82 -1.09 3.28
N ALA A 30 15.09 0.12 2.83
CA ALA A 30 16.02 1.04 3.50
C ALA A 30 15.41 1.74 4.72
N GLY A 31 14.13 1.52 4.99
CA GLY A 31 13.46 2.11 6.15
C GLY A 31 13.08 3.57 5.98
N ARG A 32 12.86 4.02 4.76
CA ARG A 32 12.57 5.43 4.49
C ARG A 32 11.11 5.82 4.70
N TYR A 33 10.23 4.83 4.76
CA TYR A 33 8.82 5.05 5.10
C TYR A 33 8.29 3.80 5.78
N CYS A 34 7.13 3.92 6.42
CA CYS A 34 6.45 2.80 7.06
C CYS A 34 5.39 2.26 6.09
N LEU A 35 5.44 0.97 5.82
CA LEU A 35 4.40 0.30 5.04
C LEU A 35 3.32 -0.22 5.98
N CYS A 36 2.09 0.25 5.77
CA CYS A 36 0.95 -0.13 6.58
C CYS A 36 0.23 -1.31 5.93
N VAL A 37 -0.01 -2.35 6.69
CA VAL A 37 -0.64 -3.57 6.20
C VAL A 37 -1.63 -4.13 7.21
N SER A 38 -2.51 -5.01 6.73
CA SER A 38 -3.40 -5.85 7.54
C SER A 38 -3.23 -7.29 7.08
N ASN A 39 -3.85 -8.23 7.79
CA ASN A 39 -3.86 -9.63 7.35
C ASN A 39 -4.47 -9.78 5.96
N GLU A 40 -5.57 -9.08 5.69
CA GLU A 40 -6.23 -9.16 4.40
C GLU A 40 -5.32 -8.67 3.27
N ILE A 41 -4.60 -7.56 3.51
CA ILE A 41 -3.67 -7.00 2.53
C ILE A 41 -2.51 -7.97 2.27
N LEU A 42 -1.90 -8.51 3.33
CA LEU A 42 -0.80 -9.46 3.18
C LEU A 42 -1.25 -10.72 2.43
N SER A 43 -2.45 -11.20 2.72
CA SER A 43 -3.00 -12.37 2.03
C SER A 43 -3.21 -12.09 0.54
N GLU A 44 -3.69 -10.91 0.19
CA GLU A 44 -3.85 -10.53 -1.22
C GLU A 44 -2.51 -10.37 -1.91
N TYR A 45 -1.52 -9.75 -1.26
CA TYR A 45 -0.17 -9.66 -1.81
C TYR A 45 0.36 -11.04 -2.17
N GLU A 46 0.25 -11.99 -1.24
CA GLU A 46 0.74 -13.35 -1.44
C GLU A 46 0.00 -14.04 -2.59
N GLU A 47 -1.33 -13.97 -2.59
CA GLU A 47 -2.16 -14.61 -3.60
C GLU A 47 -1.84 -14.10 -5.01
N ILE A 48 -1.79 -12.79 -5.19
CA ILE A 48 -1.59 -12.18 -6.50
C ILE A 48 -0.13 -12.36 -6.96
N LEU A 49 0.84 -12.21 -6.06
CA LEU A 49 2.25 -12.44 -6.39
C LEU A 49 2.52 -13.90 -6.77
N ALA A 50 1.85 -14.85 -6.14
CA ALA A 50 2.00 -16.26 -6.48
C ALA A 50 1.57 -16.54 -7.92
N VAL A 51 0.55 -15.83 -8.41
CA VAL A 51 0.07 -15.95 -9.78
C VAL A 51 0.96 -15.19 -10.78
N HIS A 52 1.34 -13.94 -10.43
CA HIS A 52 2.09 -13.08 -11.34
C HIS A 52 3.58 -13.43 -11.42
N ALA A 53 4.16 -13.94 -10.37
CA ALA A 53 5.56 -14.33 -10.34
C ALA A 53 5.71 -15.81 -10.02
N SER A 54 5.73 -16.17 -8.74
CA SER A 54 5.76 -17.55 -8.28
C SER A 54 5.37 -17.61 -6.80
N PRO A 55 4.93 -18.79 -6.30
CA PRO A 55 4.67 -18.94 -4.87
C PRO A 55 5.89 -18.65 -4.01
N GLU A 56 7.09 -18.96 -4.50
CA GLU A 56 8.33 -18.70 -3.78
C GLU A 56 8.62 -17.21 -3.65
N VAL A 57 8.48 -16.44 -4.74
CA VAL A 57 8.64 -14.99 -4.72
C VAL A 57 7.60 -14.36 -3.81
N ALA A 58 6.34 -14.81 -3.90
CA ALA A 58 5.26 -14.31 -3.05
C ALA A 58 5.60 -14.46 -1.57
N GLN A 59 6.07 -15.63 -1.18
CA GLN A 59 6.42 -15.89 0.21
C GLN A 59 7.61 -15.06 0.66
N ASN A 60 8.62 -14.91 -0.18
CA ASN A 60 9.79 -14.09 0.15
C ASN A 60 9.42 -12.63 0.37
N VAL A 61 8.56 -12.07 -0.48
CA VAL A 61 8.12 -10.67 -0.37
C VAL A 61 7.29 -10.47 0.89
N VAL A 62 6.31 -11.34 1.14
CA VAL A 62 5.45 -11.21 2.32
C VAL A 62 6.26 -11.37 3.60
N ASN A 63 7.22 -12.30 3.62
CA ASN A 63 8.10 -12.46 4.79
C ASN A 63 8.98 -11.23 5.00
N ALA A 64 9.51 -10.64 3.93
CA ALA A 64 10.31 -9.42 4.03
C ALA A 64 9.49 -8.28 4.64
N ILE A 65 8.24 -8.13 4.20
CA ILE A 65 7.33 -7.11 4.75
C ILE A 65 7.03 -7.42 6.22
N ALA A 66 6.64 -8.64 6.53
CA ALA A 66 6.21 -9.01 7.89
C ALA A 66 7.32 -8.83 8.91
N ARG A 67 8.59 -9.00 8.51
CA ARG A 67 9.75 -8.91 9.41
C ARG A 67 10.40 -7.54 9.44
N HIS A 68 10.02 -6.63 8.54
CA HIS A 68 10.69 -5.34 8.45
C HIS A 68 10.27 -4.45 9.63
N PRO A 69 11.23 -3.78 10.31
CA PRO A 69 10.91 -2.94 11.46
C PRO A 69 10.04 -1.73 11.14
N GLN A 70 9.98 -1.31 9.87
CA GLN A 70 9.16 -0.19 9.45
C GLN A 70 7.77 -0.61 8.95
N THR A 71 7.41 -1.87 9.09
CA THR A 71 6.06 -2.33 8.79
C THR A 71 5.14 -2.01 9.96
N VAL A 72 4.03 -1.34 9.65
CA VAL A 72 2.98 -1.01 10.62
C VAL A 72 1.82 -1.96 10.36
N TYR A 73 1.59 -2.86 11.31
CA TYR A 73 0.54 -3.85 11.21
C TYR A 73 -0.69 -3.37 11.97
N ARG A 74 -1.80 -3.22 11.27
CA ARG A 74 -3.07 -2.78 11.87
C ARG A 74 -4.22 -3.59 11.34
N GLU A 75 -5.07 -4.07 12.25
CA GLU A 75 -6.34 -4.66 11.91
C GLU A 75 -7.45 -3.66 12.11
N SER A 76 -8.36 -3.57 11.14
CA SER A 76 -9.50 -2.70 11.24
C SER A 76 -10.66 -3.46 11.87
N TYR A 77 -11.17 -2.95 13.00
CA TYR A 77 -12.38 -3.48 13.64
C TYR A 77 -13.65 -2.88 13.05
N PHE A 78 -13.50 -1.81 12.28
CA PHE A 78 -14.63 -1.13 11.62
C PHE A 78 -14.43 -1.22 10.12
N ARG A 79 -15.55 -1.40 9.41
CA ARG A 79 -15.56 -1.39 7.95
C ARG A 79 -16.19 -0.09 7.51
N PHE A 80 -15.42 0.75 6.84
CA PHE A 80 -15.88 2.08 6.42
C PHE A 80 -16.66 2.06 5.12
N HIS A 81 -16.47 1.04 4.29
CA HIS A 81 -17.20 0.80 3.04
C HIS A 81 -17.16 1.97 2.05
N LEU A 82 -16.06 2.73 2.03
CA LEU A 82 -15.99 3.94 1.20
C LEU A 82 -15.95 3.64 -0.29
N LEU A 83 -15.52 2.43 -0.68
CA LEU A 83 -15.45 2.00 -2.08
C LEU A 83 -16.35 0.80 -2.37
N SER A 84 -17.17 0.36 -1.44
CA SER A 84 -17.98 -0.86 -1.60
C SER A 84 -18.93 -0.83 -2.80
N HIS A 85 -19.40 0.35 -3.18
CA HIS A 85 -20.29 0.51 -4.32
C HIS A 85 -19.55 0.54 -5.67
N ILE A 86 -18.22 0.67 -5.64
CA ILE A 86 -17.37 0.68 -6.84
C ILE A 86 -16.63 -0.65 -6.94
N ASP A 87 -15.84 -0.97 -5.93
CA ASP A 87 -15.09 -2.23 -5.86
C ASP A 87 -14.90 -2.59 -4.38
N LYS A 88 -15.60 -3.60 -3.94
CA LYS A 88 -15.58 -4.05 -2.55
C LYS A 88 -14.20 -4.58 -2.14
N ASP A 89 -13.44 -5.16 -3.08
CA ASP A 89 -12.11 -5.70 -2.78
C ASP A 89 -11.10 -4.61 -2.45
N ASP A 90 -11.34 -3.37 -2.87
CA ASP A 90 -10.44 -2.25 -2.59
C ASP A 90 -10.64 -1.66 -1.20
N ASP A 91 -11.75 -1.95 -0.53
CA ASP A 91 -12.05 -1.41 0.80
C ASP A 91 -10.99 -1.75 1.85
N LYS A 92 -10.33 -2.91 1.73
CA LYS A 92 -9.30 -3.32 2.69
C LYS A 92 -8.14 -2.33 2.77
N PHE A 93 -7.77 -1.73 1.63
CA PHE A 93 -6.69 -0.73 1.59
C PHE A 93 -7.12 0.57 2.25
N VAL A 94 -8.35 0.99 1.99
CA VAL A 94 -8.92 2.20 2.59
C VAL A 94 -9.06 2.03 4.10
N ASP A 95 -9.61 0.91 4.54
CA ASP A 95 -9.79 0.62 5.96
C ASP A 95 -8.45 0.61 6.70
N CYS A 96 -7.43 0.02 6.09
CA CYS A 96 -6.09 0.01 6.66
C CYS A 96 -5.51 1.42 6.75
N ALA A 97 -5.67 2.22 5.70
CA ALA A 97 -5.16 3.59 5.67
C ALA A 97 -5.78 4.44 6.78
N ILE A 98 -7.08 4.30 6.99
CA ILE A 98 -7.79 5.03 8.05
C ILE A 98 -7.30 4.56 9.42
N THR A 99 -7.28 3.26 9.63
CA THR A 99 -6.91 2.67 10.93
C THR A 99 -5.46 2.96 11.32
N ALA A 100 -4.56 2.96 10.34
CA ALA A 100 -3.14 3.25 10.56
C ALA A 100 -2.82 4.75 10.49
N ASN A 101 -3.81 5.59 10.19
CA ASN A 101 -3.62 7.02 9.95
C ASN A 101 -2.54 7.28 8.91
N ALA A 102 -2.64 6.59 7.77
CA ALA A 102 -1.65 6.65 6.71
C ALA A 102 -1.63 8.03 6.03
N ASP A 103 -0.44 8.47 5.66
CA ASP A 103 -0.27 9.71 4.90
C ASP A 103 -0.74 9.54 3.46
N TYR A 104 -0.49 8.37 2.88
CA TYR A 104 -0.80 8.11 1.46
C TYR A 104 -1.35 6.72 1.24
N ILE A 105 -2.26 6.62 0.25
CA ILE A 105 -2.55 5.37 -0.45
C ILE A 105 -1.94 5.50 -1.84
N VAL A 106 -1.08 4.59 -2.24
CA VAL A 106 -0.42 4.61 -3.55
C VAL A 106 -1.10 3.59 -4.46
N THR A 107 -1.68 4.06 -5.53
CA THR A 107 -2.45 3.22 -6.45
C THR A 107 -2.52 3.84 -7.84
N GLU A 108 -2.60 2.99 -8.88
CA GLU A 108 -2.91 3.41 -10.24
C GLU A 108 -4.40 3.22 -10.56
N ASP A 109 -5.17 2.67 -9.64
CA ASP A 109 -6.58 2.38 -9.87
C ASP A 109 -7.44 3.62 -9.69
N SER A 110 -8.15 4.02 -10.75
CA SER A 110 -9.02 5.20 -10.76
C SER A 110 -10.19 5.10 -9.77
N HIS A 111 -10.54 3.89 -9.33
CA HIS A 111 -11.60 3.71 -8.31
C HIS A 111 -11.28 4.49 -7.03
N PHE A 112 -10.01 4.63 -6.70
CA PHE A 112 -9.59 5.37 -5.50
C PHE A 112 -9.76 6.89 -5.64
N ASP A 113 -9.93 7.41 -6.86
CA ASP A 113 -10.17 8.84 -7.06
C ASP A 113 -11.45 9.33 -6.38
N HIS A 114 -12.40 8.43 -6.17
CA HIS A 114 -13.62 8.74 -5.43
C HIS A 114 -13.31 9.24 -4.03
N LEU A 115 -12.23 8.77 -3.40
CA LEU A 115 -11.85 9.18 -2.05
C LEU A 115 -11.46 10.64 -1.97
N LYS A 116 -11.00 11.24 -3.06
CA LYS A 116 -10.59 12.65 -3.10
C LYS A 116 -11.77 13.59 -2.89
N GLN A 117 -12.98 13.10 -3.09
CA GLN A 117 -14.22 13.86 -2.93
C GLN A 117 -14.81 13.74 -1.54
N ILE A 118 -14.24 12.90 -0.69
CA ILE A 118 -14.74 12.64 0.66
C ILE A 118 -14.02 13.58 1.64
N PRO A 119 -14.75 14.48 2.32
CA PRO A 119 -14.11 15.45 3.22
C PRO A 119 -13.63 14.82 4.53
N PHE A 120 -14.24 13.71 4.95
CA PHE A 120 -13.84 13.05 6.19
C PHE A 120 -14.28 11.57 6.16
N PRO A 121 -13.34 10.64 6.48
CA PRO A 121 -11.92 10.88 6.76
C PRO A 121 -11.20 11.31 5.48
N GLN A 122 -10.26 12.26 5.61
CA GLN A 122 -9.50 12.74 4.48
C GLN A 122 -8.34 11.80 4.18
N LEU A 123 -8.30 11.30 2.95
CA LEU A 123 -7.28 10.37 2.50
C LEU A 123 -6.55 10.94 1.29
N ASN A 124 -5.22 10.87 1.30
CA ASN A 124 -4.38 11.33 0.19
C ASN A 124 -4.05 10.13 -0.70
N VAL A 125 -4.53 10.18 -1.94
CA VAL A 125 -4.32 9.13 -2.92
C VAL A 125 -3.27 9.62 -3.92
N LEU A 126 -2.18 8.87 -4.08
CA LEU A 126 -1.10 9.19 -5.00
C LEU A 126 -0.95 8.09 -6.04
N THR A 127 -0.58 8.48 -7.26
CA THR A 127 -0.08 7.53 -8.26
C THR A 127 1.35 7.11 -7.91
N LEU A 128 1.84 6.07 -8.59
CA LEU A 128 3.24 5.66 -8.44
C LEU A 128 4.20 6.79 -8.80
N ASP A 129 3.92 7.53 -9.89
CA ASP A 129 4.76 8.65 -10.29
C ASP A 129 4.76 9.77 -9.26
N GLU A 130 3.60 10.09 -8.71
CA GLU A 130 3.49 11.10 -7.65
C GLU A 130 4.26 10.68 -6.40
N PHE A 131 4.19 9.41 -6.03
CA PHE A 131 4.88 8.92 -4.86
C PHE A 131 6.41 8.92 -5.04
N LEU A 132 6.90 8.61 -6.25
CA LEU A 132 8.33 8.69 -6.53
C LEU A 132 8.91 10.08 -6.28
N GLU A 133 8.12 11.13 -6.46
CA GLU A 133 8.55 12.51 -6.28
C GLU A 133 8.41 13.00 -4.86
N GLU A 134 7.80 12.21 -3.97
CA GLU A 134 7.64 12.61 -2.58
C GLU A 134 8.97 12.61 -1.83
N ARG A 135 9.15 13.62 -1.00
CA ARG A 135 10.33 13.74 -0.15
C ARG A 135 10.08 13.02 1.16
N LEU A 136 10.48 11.77 1.20
CA LEU A 136 10.25 10.92 2.37
C LEU A 136 11.07 11.34 3.58
N ASP A 137 12.17 12.06 3.36
CA ASP A 137 13.06 12.51 4.42
C ASP A 137 12.57 13.77 5.15
N GLU A 138 11.57 14.44 4.61
CA GLU A 138 11.02 15.63 5.23
C GLU A 138 9.95 15.25 6.24
N GLU A 139 10.13 15.74 7.47
CA GLU A 139 9.11 15.58 8.50
C GLU A 139 8.12 16.75 8.41
N LYS A 140 6.86 16.41 8.62
CA LYS A 140 5.81 17.42 8.69
C LYS A 140 5.87 18.19 10.00
#